data_4c7e2e53145921d0786caf0420956ee7
#
_entry.id   4c7e2e53145921d0786caf0420956ee7
#
_cell.length_a   1.000
_cell.length_b   1.000
_cell.length_c   1.000
_cell.angle_alpha   90.00
_cell.angle_beta   90.00
_cell.angle_gamma   90.00
#
_symmetry.space_group_name_H-M   'P 1'
#
loop_
_entity.id
_entity.type
_entity.pdbx_description
1 polymer ?
#
loop_
_entity_poly.entity_id
_entity_poly.type
_entity_poly.pdbx_seq_one_letter_code
_entity_poly.pdbx_strand_id
1 'polypeptide(L)'
;MPCPAVPVTMGGMLLAEDLLLLATDDATGRLSVSREPVDAGLGGANLAELTLLGKVDVSGEQDQGRRGRIIVRDPSPPGDEVLDAALRILVKRQGRRPSAVIRPLGRKLRRVLYQRLAASGALRAERRRVLGIFPTRSWPAQDPSRKAEVRQQVAQALTGAAAPDERTAALIALLHALKCEHKVVDPRSYQLSRRQLRKRAAEIAQGNWASEAVRKAIDEEIAAGATVVMGAAAGAAVGFSR
;
A
#
# COMPACT_ATOMS: atom_id res chain seq x y z
N MET A 1 1.47 23.37 -18.93
CA MET A 1 0.51 23.93 -17.98
C MET A 1 0.64 23.16 -16.69
N PRO A 2 0.92 23.76 -15.54
CA PRO A 2 0.95 23.04 -14.27
C PRO A 2 -0.48 22.61 -13.91
N CYS A 3 -0.63 21.32 -13.63
CA CYS A 3 -1.87 20.75 -13.10
C CYS A 3 -2.18 21.42 -11.74
N PRO A 4 -3.43 21.81 -11.45
CA PRO A 4 -3.75 22.40 -10.16
C PRO A 4 -3.53 21.34 -9.07
N ALA A 5 -2.70 21.68 -8.08
CA ALA A 5 -2.52 20.86 -6.88
C ALA A 5 -3.88 20.71 -6.19
N VAL A 6 -4.38 19.47 -6.13
CA VAL A 6 -5.57 19.14 -5.35
C VAL A 6 -5.24 19.42 -3.88
N PRO A 7 -6.02 20.23 -3.17
CA PRO A 7 -5.75 20.51 -1.77
C PRO A 7 -5.90 19.22 -0.96
N VAL A 8 -4.79 18.76 -0.38
CA VAL A 8 -4.83 17.67 0.59
C VAL A 8 -5.59 18.16 1.80
N THR A 9 -6.76 17.61 1.99
CA THR A 9 -7.61 17.90 3.14
C THR A 9 -6.84 17.51 4.40
N MET A 10 -6.46 18.50 5.20
CA MET A 10 -5.93 18.31 6.55
C MET A 10 -6.97 17.48 7.34
N GLY A 11 -6.71 16.19 7.54
CA GLY A 11 -7.59 15.27 8.27
C GLY A 11 -8.01 13.99 7.53
N GLY A 12 -7.65 13.80 6.25
CA GLY A 12 -7.90 12.54 5.53
C GLY A 12 -6.97 11.40 5.98
N MET A 13 -7.45 10.15 5.96
CA MET A 13 -6.60 8.98 6.18
C MET A 13 -5.55 8.84 5.07
N LEU A 14 -4.35 8.36 5.44
CA LEU A 14 -3.28 8.11 4.49
C LEU A 14 -3.60 6.93 3.56
N LEU A 15 -3.07 6.94 2.34
CA LEU A 15 -3.15 5.81 1.42
C LEU A 15 -2.62 4.50 2.06
N ALA A 16 -1.58 4.60 2.88
CA ALA A 16 -1.05 3.49 3.65
C ALA A 16 -2.02 2.98 4.73
N GLU A 17 -2.83 3.86 5.33
CA GLU A 17 -3.88 3.48 6.29
C GLU A 17 -5.04 2.79 5.58
N ASP A 18 -5.51 3.33 4.46
CA ASP A 18 -6.55 2.72 3.63
C ASP A 18 -6.12 1.33 3.14
N LEU A 19 -4.88 1.18 2.67
CA LEU A 19 -4.31 -0.12 2.26
C LEU A 19 -4.29 -1.11 3.42
N LEU A 20 -3.85 -0.68 4.61
CA LEU A 20 -3.76 -1.55 5.78
C LEU A 20 -5.15 -1.98 6.27
N LEU A 21 -6.13 -1.07 6.26
CA LEU A 21 -7.54 -1.39 6.58
C LEU A 21 -8.08 -2.45 5.62
N LEU A 22 -7.91 -2.27 4.31
CA LEU A 22 -8.38 -3.23 3.30
C LEU A 22 -7.68 -4.58 3.40
N ALA A 23 -6.40 -4.60 3.77
CA ALA A 23 -5.62 -5.83 3.96
C ALA A 23 -5.87 -6.53 5.30
N THR A 24 -6.62 -5.92 6.23
CA THR A 24 -6.92 -6.47 7.56
C THR A 24 -8.35 -7.03 7.57
N ASP A 25 -8.53 -8.24 8.06
CA ASP A 25 -9.84 -8.88 8.22
C ASP A 25 -10.60 -8.26 9.40
N ASP A 26 -11.87 -7.90 9.18
CA ASP A 26 -12.66 -7.14 10.15
C ASP A 26 -12.98 -7.92 11.42
N ALA A 27 -13.23 -9.21 11.29
CA ALA A 27 -13.63 -10.05 12.42
C ALA A 27 -12.44 -10.51 13.26
N THR A 28 -11.36 -10.92 12.59
CA THR A 28 -10.18 -11.49 13.26
C THR A 28 -9.13 -10.45 13.59
N GLY A 29 -9.13 -9.30 12.93
CA GLY A 29 -8.12 -8.24 13.06
C GLY A 29 -6.73 -8.67 12.60
N ARG A 30 -6.66 -9.68 11.73
CA ARG A 30 -5.41 -10.21 11.16
C ARG A 30 -5.26 -9.81 9.72
N LEU A 31 -4.01 -9.74 9.27
CA LEU A 31 -3.76 -9.56 7.85
C LEU A 31 -4.31 -10.73 7.03
N SER A 32 -5.00 -10.44 5.95
CA SER A 32 -5.50 -11.39 4.96
C SER A 32 -4.42 -11.83 3.95
N VAL A 33 -3.26 -11.19 3.97
CA VAL A 33 -2.08 -11.47 3.14
C VAL A 33 -0.81 -11.55 4.00
N SER A 34 0.28 -12.07 3.44
CA SER A 34 1.55 -12.21 4.15
C SER A 34 2.12 -10.86 4.58
N ARG A 35 2.89 -10.86 5.68
CA ARG A 35 3.40 -9.62 6.31
C ARG A 35 4.41 -8.88 5.44
N GLU A 36 5.35 -9.59 4.86
CA GLU A 36 6.46 -9.01 4.09
C GLU A 36 5.96 -8.24 2.86
N PRO A 37 5.08 -8.79 2.01
CA PRO A 37 4.48 -8.03 0.91
C PRO A 37 3.69 -6.81 1.40
N VAL A 38 2.95 -6.93 2.51
CA VAL A 38 2.21 -5.79 3.08
C VAL A 38 3.16 -4.70 3.54
N ASP A 39 4.26 -5.02 4.24
CA ASP A 39 5.22 -4.02 4.68
C ASP A 39 5.87 -3.29 3.48
N ALA A 40 6.16 -4.00 2.39
CA ALA A 40 6.59 -3.38 1.12
C ALA A 40 5.48 -2.52 0.49
N GLY A 41 4.24 -3.01 0.48
CA GLY A 41 3.07 -2.27 -0.01
C GLY A 41 2.83 -0.97 0.75
N LEU A 42 3.00 -0.97 2.08
CA LEU A 42 2.89 0.25 2.91
C LEU A 42 4.01 1.25 2.59
N GLY A 43 5.22 0.77 2.33
CA GLY A 43 6.31 1.62 1.84
C GLY A 43 6.03 2.21 0.47
N GLY A 44 5.44 1.41 -0.43
CA GLY A 44 4.97 1.85 -1.74
C GLY A 44 3.84 2.87 -1.63
N ALA A 45 2.90 2.68 -0.69
CA ALA A 45 1.82 3.63 -0.42
C ALA A 45 2.33 5.00 0.03
N ASN A 46 3.33 5.04 0.92
CA ASN A 46 3.97 6.30 1.32
C ASN A 46 4.66 7.00 0.13
N LEU A 47 5.35 6.23 -0.72
CA LEU A 47 5.99 6.78 -1.92
C LEU A 47 4.93 7.32 -2.87
N ALA A 48 3.86 6.56 -3.14
CA ALA A 48 2.76 6.97 -4.01
C ALA A 48 2.08 8.24 -3.48
N GLU A 49 1.78 8.31 -2.19
CA GLU A 49 1.15 9.48 -1.58
C GLU A 49 2.03 10.73 -1.70
N LEU A 50 3.33 10.63 -1.42
CA LEU A 50 4.26 11.75 -1.59
C LEU A 50 4.43 12.16 -3.07
N THR A 51 4.25 11.22 -4.00
CA THR A 51 4.22 11.52 -5.44
C THR A 51 2.95 12.26 -5.83
N LEU A 52 1.78 11.81 -5.35
CA LEU A 52 0.50 12.50 -5.56
C LEU A 52 0.49 13.92 -4.98
N LEU A 53 1.21 14.13 -3.87
CA LEU A 53 1.43 15.44 -3.25
C LEU A 53 2.44 16.32 -4.00
N GLY A 54 3.06 15.83 -5.07
CA GLY A 54 4.12 16.56 -5.79
C GLY A 54 5.42 16.74 -5.01
N LYS A 55 5.57 16.08 -3.84
CA LYS A 55 6.78 16.18 -3.01
C LYS A 55 7.96 15.42 -3.59
N VAL A 56 7.69 14.30 -4.25
CA VAL A 56 8.69 13.37 -4.76
C VAL A 56 8.30 12.91 -6.16
N ASP A 57 9.29 12.64 -6.98
CA ASP A 57 9.10 12.06 -8.31
C ASP A 57 10.27 11.13 -8.65
N VAL A 58 10.21 10.53 -9.82
CA VAL A 58 11.30 9.75 -10.41
C VAL A 58 11.81 10.44 -11.65
N SER A 59 13.13 10.66 -11.73
CA SER A 59 13.78 11.37 -12.84
C SER A 59 13.46 10.75 -14.19
N GLY A 60 12.95 11.59 -15.09
CA GLY A 60 12.65 11.31 -16.49
C GLY A 60 13.76 11.78 -17.42
N GLU A 61 13.37 11.97 -18.70
CA GLU A 61 14.28 12.42 -19.77
C GLU A 61 14.73 13.88 -19.63
N GLN A 62 13.87 14.71 -19.05
CA GLN A 62 14.12 16.16 -18.91
C GLN A 62 14.86 16.53 -17.62
N ASP A 63 15.04 15.57 -16.72
CA ASP A 63 15.73 15.80 -15.45
C ASP A 63 17.25 15.66 -15.62
N GLN A 64 18.00 16.52 -14.91
CA GLN A 64 19.45 16.38 -14.87
C GLN A 64 19.86 15.12 -14.08
N GLY A 65 20.79 14.34 -14.62
CA GLY A 65 21.34 13.16 -13.94
C GLY A 65 20.86 11.82 -14.53
N ARG A 66 20.97 10.76 -13.73
CA ARG A 66 20.58 9.39 -14.13
C ARG A 66 19.07 9.22 -14.08
N ARG A 67 18.47 8.73 -15.17
CA ARG A 67 17.03 8.40 -15.21
C ARG A 67 16.64 7.32 -14.20
N GLY A 68 15.39 7.32 -13.81
CA GLY A 68 14.84 6.31 -12.91
C GLY A 68 15.33 6.45 -11.46
N ARG A 69 15.60 7.67 -11.01
CA ARG A 69 16.09 7.97 -9.66
C ARG A 69 15.11 8.84 -8.90
N ILE A 70 15.01 8.63 -7.59
CA ILE A 70 14.19 9.48 -6.72
C ILE A 70 14.69 10.91 -6.77
N ILE A 71 13.77 11.83 -7.05
CA ILE A 71 13.97 13.28 -6.96
C ILE A 71 12.99 13.83 -5.94
N VAL A 72 13.49 14.61 -5.00
CA VAL A 72 12.66 15.41 -4.10
C VAL A 72 12.40 16.74 -4.79
N ARG A 73 11.13 17.00 -5.14
CA ARG A 73 10.68 18.23 -5.79
C ARG A 73 10.43 19.35 -4.77
N ASP A 74 9.83 18.97 -3.64
CA ASP A 74 9.55 19.86 -2.52
C ASP A 74 9.91 19.21 -1.20
N PRO A 75 10.97 19.65 -0.50
CA PRO A 75 11.39 19.08 0.78
C PRO A 75 10.57 19.57 1.99
N SER A 76 9.61 20.50 1.81
CA SER A 76 8.79 21.00 2.90
C SER A 76 7.88 19.89 3.46
N PRO A 77 7.78 19.77 4.80
CA PRO A 77 6.96 18.75 5.45
C PRO A 77 5.49 18.83 5.02
N PRO A 78 4.85 17.69 4.64
CA PRO A 78 3.42 17.67 4.34
C PRO A 78 2.51 17.87 5.58
N GLY A 79 3.05 17.82 6.80
CA GLY A 79 2.31 18.07 8.04
C GLY A 79 1.69 16.82 8.67
N ASP A 80 1.98 15.63 8.14
CA ASP A 80 1.65 14.35 8.76
C ASP A 80 2.93 13.66 9.21
N GLU A 81 3.01 13.21 10.47
CA GLU A 81 4.21 12.61 11.06
C GLU A 81 4.78 11.43 10.26
N VAL A 82 3.90 10.61 9.68
CA VAL A 82 4.28 9.45 8.86
C VAL A 82 4.89 9.89 7.54
N LEU A 83 4.23 10.82 6.86
CA LEU A 83 4.72 11.36 5.59
C LEU A 83 5.96 12.22 5.77
N ASP A 84 6.04 13.00 6.85
CA ASP A 84 7.23 13.79 7.22
C ASP A 84 8.44 12.88 7.45
N ALA A 85 8.23 11.76 8.16
CA ALA A 85 9.28 10.77 8.36
C ALA A 85 9.68 10.08 7.05
N ALA A 86 8.72 9.77 6.19
CA ALA A 86 8.96 9.21 4.87
C ALA A 86 9.75 10.17 3.97
N LEU A 87 9.35 11.45 3.93
CA LEU A 87 10.04 12.47 3.14
C LEU A 87 11.48 12.67 3.61
N ARG A 88 11.74 12.69 4.92
CA ARG A 88 13.11 12.75 5.47
C ARG A 88 13.98 11.57 5.01
N ILE A 89 13.41 10.36 4.89
CA ILE A 89 14.12 9.19 4.35
C ILE A 89 14.45 9.42 2.88
N LEU A 90 13.50 9.95 2.09
CA LEU A 90 13.68 10.18 0.66
C LEU A 90 14.69 11.29 0.37
N VAL A 91 14.69 12.38 1.13
CA VAL A 91 15.71 13.44 1.06
C VAL A 91 17.12 12.84 1.23
N LYS A 92 17.32 12.00 2.27
CA LYS A 92 18.61 11.33 2.52
C LYS A 92 18.97 10.31 1.44
N ARG A 93 18.01 9.84 0.65
CA ARG A 93 18.17 8.82 -0.38
C ARG A 93 17.91 9.33 -1.80
N GLN A 94 17.90 10.65 -1.98
CA GLN A 94 17.81 11.27 -3.30
C GLN A 94 18.86 10.69 -4.26
N GLY A 95 18.51 10.49 -5.52
CA GLY A 95 19.37 9.87 -6.53
C GLY A 95 19.45 8.34 -6.44
N ARG A 96 18.79 7.68 -5.47
CA ARG A 96 18.68 6.21 -5.42
C ARG A 96 17.53 5.73 -6.32
N ARG A 97 17.53 4.44 -6.65
CA ARG A 97 16.40 3.79 -7.35
C ARG A 97 15.18 3.72 -6.43
N PRO A 98 13.95 3.83 -6.95
CA PRO A 98 12.73 3.71 -6.14
C PRO A 98 12.68 2.40 -5.33
N SER A 99 13.08 1.26 -5.90
CA SER A 99 13.15 -0.03 -5.19
C SER A 99 14.05 0.00 -3.94
N ALA A 100 15.09 0.83 -3.92
CA ALA A 100 15.98 0.95 -2.77
C ALA A 100 15.37 1.73 -1.58
N VAL A 101 14.24 2.42 -1.79
CA VAL A 101 13.59 3.23 -0.74
C VAL A 101 12.33 2.60 -0.18
N ILE A 102 11.63 1.73 -0.92
CA ILE A 102 10.35 1.14 -0.51
C ILE A 102 10.46 0.37 0.81
N ARG A 103 11.44 -0.53 0.97
CA ARG A 103 11.64 -1.25 2.24
C ARG A 103 11.95 -0.34 3.43
N PRO A 104 12.87 0.64 3.32
CA PRO A 104 13.06 1.64 4.37
C PRO A 104 11.80 2.42 4.73
N LEU A 105 10.96 2.77 3.76
CA LEU A 105 9.68 3.47 3.99
C LEU A 105 8.65 2.58 4.70
N GLY A 106 8.60 1.29 4.40
CA GLY A 106 7.67 0.33 5.02
C GLY A 106 8.12 -0.19 6.39
N ARG A 107 9.41 -0.02 6.74
CA ARG A 107 9.98 -0.59 7.95
C ARG A 107 9.29 -0.06 9.21
N LYS A 108 8.73 -0.97 10.01
CA LYS A 108 7.97 -0.68 11.24
C LYS A 108 6.68 0.13 11.03
N LEU A 109 6.38 0.54 9.80
CA LEU A 109 5.25 1.41 9.48
C LEU A 109 3.91 0.76 9.88
N ARG A 110 3.71 -0.51 9.58
CA ARG A 110 2.49 -1.25 9.94
C ARG A 110 2.11 -1.12 11.41
N ARG A 111 3.10 -1.15 12.33
CA ARG A 111 2.83 -0.98 13.76
C ARG A 111 2.34 0.44 14.07
N VAL A 112 2.95 1.44 13.48
CA VAL A 112 2.57 2.85 13.66
C VAL A 112 1.15 3.08 13.13
N LEU A 113 0.85 2.58 11.92
CA LEU A 113 -0.47 2.74 11.31
C LEU A 113 -1.57 2.03 12.12
N TYR A 114 -1.34 0.80 12.60
CA TYR A 114 -2.31 0.15 13.49
C TYR A 114 -2.57 0.94 14.76
N GLN A 115 -1.56 1.57 15.35
CA GLN A 115 -1.74 2.43 16.52
C GLN A 115 -2.55 3.68 16.19
N ARG A 116 -2.31 4.32 15.03
CA ARG A 116 -3.10 5.47 14.55
C ARG A 116 -4.56 5.08 14.29
N LEU A 117 -4.78 3.98 13.58
CA LEU A 117 -6.12 3.45 13.30
C LEU A 117 -6.89 3.07 14.57
N ALA A 118 -6.19 2.63 15.61
CA ALA A 118 -6.81 2.39 16.91
C ALA A 118 -7.10 3.69 17.66
N ALA A 119 -6.21 4.68 17.57
CA ALA A 119 -6.41 5.99 18.19
C ALA A 119 -7.57 6.77 17.54
N SER A 120 -7.78 6.61 16.22
CA SER A 120 -8.93 7.18 15.50
C SER A 120 -10.25 6.43 15.70
N GLY A 121 -10.23 5.28 16.38
CA GLY A 121 -11.44 4.46 16.59
C GLY A 121 -11.81 3.54 15.43
N ALA A 122 -11.06 3.54 14.31
CA ALA A 122 -11.34 2.66 13.18
C ALA A 122 -11.12 1.18 13.52
N LEU A 123 -10.11 0.88 14.35
CA LEU A 123 -9.76 -0.46 14.81
C LEU A 123 -9.72 -0.50 16.34
N ARG A 124 -9.88 -1.70 16.90
CA ARG A 124 -9.70 -1.95 18.34
C ARG A 124 -8.46 -2.80 18.56
N ALA A 125 -7.58 -2.37 19.49
CA ALA A 125 -6.42 -3.15 19.88
C ALA A 125 -6.83 -4.28 20.81
N GLU A 126 -6.73 -5.52 20.38
CA GLU A 126 -7.01 -6.70 21.23
C GLU A 126 -5.72 -7.49 21.48
N ARG A 127 -5.55 -7.93 22.72
CA ARG A 127 -4.53 -8.92 23.07
C ARG A 127 -5.21 -10.29 23.09
N ARG A 128 -4.81 -11.17 22.19
CA ARG A 128 -5.25 -12.57 22.16
C ARG A 128 -4.08 -13.48 22.50
N ARG A 129 -4.38 -14.62 23.12
CA ARG A 129 -3.40 -15.69 23.31
C ARG A 129 -3.65 -16.79 22.27
N VAL A 130 -2.63 -17.12 21.49
CA VAL A 130 -2.65 -18.28 20.58
C VAL A 130 -2.14 -19.47 21.37
N LEU A 131 -2.89 -20.58 21.34
CA LEU A 131 -2.61 -21.79 22.13
C LEU A 131 -2.50 -21.51 23.65
N GLY A 132 -3.19 -20.49 24.15
CA GLY A 132 -3.18 -20.13 25.57
C GLY A 132 -1.89 -19.48 26.09
N ILE A 133 -0.77 -19.56 25.34
CA ILE A 133 0.58 -19.24 25.82
C ILE A 133 1.18 -18.02 25.10
N PHE A 134 0.99 -17.89 23.77
CA PHE A 134 1.65 -16.86 22.99
C PHE A 134 0.79 -15.59 22.87
N PRO A 135 1.21 -14.44 23.46
CA PRO A 135 0.47 -13.20 23.32
C PRO A 135 0.59 -12.69 21.85
N THR A 136 -0.54 -12.57 21.19
CA THR A 136 -0.64 -11.95 19.86
C THR A 136 -1.53 -10.71 19.94
N ARG A 137 -1.22 -9.72 19.10
CA ARG A 137 -2.09 -8.56 18.89
C ARG A 137 -2.95 -8.78 17.66
N SER A 138 -4.24 -8.50 17.78
CA SER A 138 -5.19 -8.41 16.69
C SER A 138 -5.86 -7.04 16.69
N TRP A 139 -6.39 -6.66 15.54
CA TRP A 139 -6.92 -5.33 15.30
C TRP A 139 -8.28 -5.41 14.60
N PRO A 140 -9.31 -6.02 15.25
CA PRO A 140 -10.64 -6.11 14.67
C PRO A 140 -11.22 -4.72 14.44
N ALA A 141 -12.14 -4.62 13.46
CA ALA A 141 -12.84 -3.38 13.18
C ALA A 141 -13.65 -2.93 14.37
N GLN A 142 -13.56 -1.64 14.71
CA GLN A 142 -14.40 -0.96 15.69
C GLN A 142 -15.42 -0.09 14.98
N ASP A 143 -14.98 0.73 14.03
CA ASP A 143 -15.82 1.45 13.09
C ASP A 143 -15.52 1.00 11.66
N PRO A 144 -16.43 0.28 11.00
CA PRO A 144 -16.22 -0.21 9.64
C PRO A 144 -16.53 0.83 8.56
N SER A 145 -17.04 2.02 8.90
CA SER A 145 -17.56 3.01 7.94
C SER A 145 -16.51 3.42 6.91
N ARG A 146 -15.32 3.81 7.38
CA ARG A 146 -14.22 4.22 6.49
C ARG A 146 -13.79 3.09 5.55
N LYS A 147 -13.64 1.88 6.07
CA LYS A 147 -13.26 0.73 5.26
C LYS A 147 -14.34 0.40 4.22
N ALA A 148 -15.62 0.52 4.59
CA ALA A 148 -16.73 0.31 3.67
C ALA A 148 -16.73 1.35 2.54
N GLU A 149 -16.50 2.62 2.87
CA GLU A 149 -16.38 3.71 1.90
C GLU A 149 -15.26 3.44 0.88
N VAL A 150 -14.04 3.19 1.36
CA VAL A 150 -12.88 2.92 0.48
C VAL A 150 -13.10 1.64 -0.34
N ARG A 151 -13.68 0.59 0.26
CA ARG A 151 -14.05 -0.64 -0.45
C ARG A 151 -15.06 -0.37 -1.57
N GLN A 152 -16.04 0.50 -1.34
CA GLN A 152 -17.03 0.89 -2.35
C GLN A 152 -16.36 1.64 -3.50
N GLN A 153 -15.48 2.61 -3.24
CA GLN A 153 -14.75 3.33 -4.28
C GLN A 153 -13.90 2.37 -5.15
N VAL A 154 -13.17 1.46 -4.51
CA VAL A 154 -12.41 0.42 -5.20
C VAL A 154 -13.33 -0.50 -6.02
N ALA A 155 -14.48 -0.91 -5.47
CA ALA A 155 -15.43 -1.76 -6.18
C ALA A 155 -16.02 -1.05 -7.41
N GLN A 156 -16.42 0.20 -7.29
CA GLN A 156 -16.96 1.00 -8.41
C GLN A 156 -15.94 1.11 -9.56
N ALA A 157 -14.68 1.36 -9.24
CA ALA A 157 -13.62 1.44 -10.24
C ALA A 157 -13.35 0.08 -10.91
N LEU A 158 -13.27 -0.99 -10.13
CA LEU A 158 -12.98 -2.33 -10.64
C LEU A 158 -14.12 -2.94 -11.46
N THR A 159 -15.36 -2.56 -11.16
CA THR A 159 -16.55 -2.99 -11.93
C THR A 159 -16.84 -2.10 -13.14
N GLY A 160 -16.17 -0.95 -13.25
CA GLY A 160 -16.41 0.02 -14.33
C GLY A 160 -17.60 0.94 -14.07
N ALA A 161 -18.19 0.91 -12.86
CA ALA A 161 -19.32 1.76 -12.49
C ALA A 161 -18.91 3.25 -12.34
N ALA A 162 -17.65 3.51 -11.99
CA ALA A 162 -17.07 4.85 -11.96
C ALA A 162 -15.60 4.82 -12.38
N ALA A 163 -15.11 5.93 -12.95
CA ALA A 163 -13.69 6.12 -13.18
C ALA A 163 -13.00 6.39 -11.82
N PRO A 164 -11.85 5.75 -11.52
CA PRO A 164 -11.11 6.05 -10.31
C PRO A 164 -10.43 7.42 -10.39
N ASP A 165 -10.39 8.14 -9.29
CA ASP A 165 -9.43 9.24 -9.11
C ASP A 165 -8.00 8.68 -8.95
N GLU A 166 -7.01 9.57 -8.95
CA GLU A 166 -5.59 9.18 -8.86
C GLU A 166 -5.28 8.40 -7.58
N ARG A 167 -5.90 8.78 -6.45
CA ARG A 167 -5.72 8.12 -5.17
C ARG A 167 -6.31 6.71 -5.17
N THR A 168 -7.53 6.55 -5.67
CA THR A 168 -8.19 5.24 -5.81
C THR A 168 -7.42 4.35 -6.80
N ALA A 169 -6.91 4.92 -7.90
CA ALA A 169 -6.10 4.20 -8.87
C ALA A 169 -4.78 3.70 -8.24
N ALA A 170 -4.10 4.54 -7.45
CA ALA A 170 -2.91 4.15 -6.70
C ALA A 170 -3.20 3.03 -5.70
N LEU A 171 -4.32 3.11 -4.98
CA LEU A 171 -4.73 2.07 -4.04
C LEU A 171 -5.01 0.73 -4.76
N ILE A 172 -5.70 0.76 -5.90
CA ILE A 172 -5.96 -0.42 -6.73
C ILE A 172 -4.65 -1.02 -7.24
N ALA A 173 -3.69 -0.19 -7.66
CA ALA A 173 -2.36 -0.66 -8.08
C ALA A 173 -1.63 -1.41 -6.95
N LEU A 174 -1.67 -0.87 -5.72
CA LEU A 174 -1.09 -1.53 -4.55
C LEU A 174 -1.79 -2.86 -4.20
N LEU A 175 -3.13 -2.90 -4.25
CA LEU A 175 -3.92 -4.11 -4.04
C LEU A 175 -3.61 -5.17 -5.13
N HIS A 176 -3.43 -4.74 -6.38
CA HIS A 176 -3.05 -5.62 -7.48
C HIS A 176 -1.66 -6.22 -7.30
N ALA A 177 -0.66 -5.40 -6.94
CA ALA A 177 0.69 -5.85 -6.62
C ALA A 177 0.70 -6.87 -5.45
N LEU A 178 -0.13 -6.65 -4.43
CA LEU A 178 -0.35 -7.57 -3.31
C LEU A 178 -1.18 -8.81 -3.69
N LYS A 179 -1.75 -8.87 -4.90
CA LYS A 179 -2.65 -9.93 -5.38
C LYS A 179 -3.85 -10.18 -4.46
N CYS A 180 -4.38 -9.12 -3.85
CA CYS A 180 -5.44 -9.19 -2.85
C CYS A 180 -6.74 -8.44 -3.24
N GLU A 181 -6.86 -7.94 -4.47
CA GLU A 181 -8.04 -7.26 -4.98
C GLU A 181 -9.33 -8.08 -4.79
N HIS A 182 -9.25 -9.40 -4.99
CA HIS A 182 -10.38 -10.33 -4.81
C HIS A 182 -10.78 -10.57 -3.35
N LYS A 183 -9.95 -10.15 -2.38
CA LYS A 183 -10.27 -10.19 -0.94
C LYS A 183 -10.96 -8.91 -0.48
N VAL A 184 -10.75 -7.83 -1.22
CA VAL A 184 -11.35 -6.53 -0.98
C VAL A 184 -12.72 -6.45 -1.64
N VAL A 185 -12.82 -6.90 -2.89
CA VAL A 185 -14.06 -6.93 -3.69
C VAL A 185 -14.35 -8.38 -4.05
N ASP A 186 -15.48 -8.92 -3.56
CA ASP A 186 -15.92 -10.24 -3.99
C ASP A 186 -16.41 -10.17 -5.44
N PRO A 187 -15.71 -10.80 -6.39
CA PRO A 187 -16.08 -10.71 -7.79
C PRO A 187 -17.47 -11.33 -8.08
N ARG A 188 -17.90 -12.30 -7.27
CA ARG A 188 -19.20 -12.97 -7.45
C ARG A 188 -20.37 -12.01 -7.24
N SER A 189 -20.23 -11.07 -6.29
CA SER A 189 -21.24 -10.05 -6.02
C SER A 189 -21.51 -9.12 -7.21
N TYR A 190 -20.59 -9.09 -8.18
CA TYR A 190 -20.67 -8.28 -9.39
C TYR A 190 -20.70 -9.11 -10.68
N GLN A 191 -20.97 -10.40 -10.57
CA GLN A 191 -21.00 -11.34 -11.72
C GLN A 191 -19.68 -11.37 -12.52
N LEU A 192 -18.56 -11.11 -11.85
CA LEU A 192 -17.23 -11.12 -12.44
C LEU A 192 -16.46 -12.38 -12.04
N SER A 193 -15.58 -12.84 -12.92
CA SER A 193 -14.55 -13.81 -12.56
C SER A 193 -13.35 -13.10 -11.87
N ARG A 194 -12.59 -13.85 -11.05
CA ARG A 194 -11.34 -13.33 -10.49
C ARG A 194 -10.36 -12.85 -11.56
N ARG A 195 -10.38 -13.49 -12.75
CA ARG A 195 -9.53 -13.12 -13.87
C ARG A 195 -9.92 -11.74 -14.44
N GLN A 196 -11.22 -11.48 -14.61
CA GLN A 196 -11.73 -10.18 -15.08
C GLN A 196 -11.40 -9.07 -14.07
N LEU A 197 -11.66 -9.31 -12.78
CA LEU A 197 -11.34 -8.36 -11.72
C LEU A 197 -9.85 -8.00 -11.75
N ARG A 198 -8.98 -9.01 -11.82
CA ARG A 198 -7.52 -8.82 -11.87
C ARG A 198 -7.07 -8.09 -13.14
N LYS A 199 -7.66 -8.41 -14.30
CA LYS A 199 -7.38 -7.71 -15.56
C LYS A 199 -7.71 -6.24 -15.43
N ARG A 200 -8.89 -5.91 -14.88
CA ARG A 200 -9.31 -4.52 -14.66
C ARG A 200 -8.38 -3.80 -13.67
N ALA A 201 -7.98 -4.45 -12.59
CA ALA A 201 -7.01 -3.89 -11.65
C ALA A 201 -5.65 -3.59 -12.33
N ALA A 202 -5.17 -4.49 -13.19
CA ALA A 202 -3.94 -4.27 -13.96
C ALA A 202 -4.05 -3.09 -14.93
N GLU A 203 -5.18 -2.94 -15.63
CA GLU A 203 -5.43 -1.81 -16.53
C GLU A 203 -5.40 -0.48 -15.76
N ILE A 204 -6.07 -0.41 -14.60
CA ILE A 204 -6.07 0.78 -13.74
C ILE A 204 -4.67 1.06 -13.19
N ALA A 205 -3.95 0.02 -12.76
CA ALA A 205 -2.59 0.15 -12.24
C ALA A 205 -1.61 0.74 -13.27
N GLN A 206 -1.84 0.51 -14.57
CA GLN A 206 -1.06 1.10 -15.66
C GLN A 206 -1.46 2.55 -16.00
N GLY A 207 -2.49 3.09 -15.36
CA GLY A 207 -2.93 4.47 -15.55
C GLY A 207 -1.95 5.53 -15.02
N ASN A 208 -2.27 6.80 -15.20
CA ASN A 208 -1.37 7.95 -14.95
C ASN A 208 -1.38 8.46 -13.50
N TRP A 209 -1.56 7.60 -12.49
CA TRP A 209 -1.53 8.00 -11.09
C TRP A 209 -0.11 8.25 -10.54
N ALA A 210 0.91 7.71 -11.18
CA ALA A 210 2.33 7.96 -10.89
C ALA A 210 3.18 7.67 -12.13
N SER A 211 4.44 8.08 -12.13
CA SER A 211 5.37 7.72 -13.20
C SER A 211 5.53 6.20 -13.32
N GLU A 212 5.77 5.70 -14.53
CA GLU A 212 5.99 4.27 -14.78
C GLU A 212 7.08 3.69 -13.87
N ALA A 213 8.13 4.46 -13.62
CA ALA A 213 9.24 4.04 -12.77
C ALA A 213 8.83 3.85 -11.30
N VAL A 214 7.91 4.67 -10.75
CA VAL A 214 7.35 4.50 -9.41
C VAL A 214 6.50 3.23 -9.35
N ARG A 215 5.59 3.07 -10.31
CA ARG A 215 4.71 1.89 -10.39
C ARG A 215 5.53 0.60 -10.47
N LYS A 216 6.48 0.54 -11.40
CA LYS A 216 7.35 -0.63 -11.59
C LYS A 216 8.15 -0.98 -10.34
N ALA A 217 8.70 0.02 -9.65
CA ALA A 217 9.47 -0.20 -8.44
C ALA A 217 8.60 -0.74 -7.28
N ILE A 218 7.36 -0.29 -7.16
CA ILE A 218 6.40 -0.79 -6.17
C ILE A 218 6.08 -2.25 -6.47
N ASP A 219 5.78 -2.59 -7.72
CA ASP A 219 5.45 -3.96 -8.14
C ASP A 219 6.62 -4.91 -7.92
N GLU A 220 7.83 -4.53 -8.33
CA GLU A 220 9.05 -5.34 -8.16
C GLU A 220 9.34 -5.63 -6.68
N GLU A 221 9.23 -4.63 -5.80
CA GLU A 221 9.56 -4.78 -4.40
C GLU A 221 8.52 -5.61 -3.63
N ILE A 222 7.22 -5.44 -3.96
CA ILE A 222 6.14 -6.27 -3.40
C ILE A 222 6.31 -7.73 -3.87
N ALA A 223 6.61 -7.95 -5.15
CA ALA A 223 6.85 -9.29 -5.70
C ALA A 223 8.07 -9.96 -5.06
N ALA A 224 9.17 -9.23 -4.82
CA ALA A 224 10.35 -9.73 -4.13
C ALA A 224 10.04 -10.17 -2.68
N GLY A 225 9.21 -9.41 -1.96
CA GLY A 225 8.72 -9.78 -0.63
C GLY A 225 7.90 -11.08 -0.62
N ALA A 226 7.12 -11.32 -1.67
CA ALA A 226 6.33 -12.55 -1.80
C ALA A 226 7.18 -13.80 -2.06
N THR A 227 8.30 -13.67 -2.79
CA THR A 227 9.18 -14.79 -3.16
C THR A 227 9.96 -15.34 -1.96
N VAL A 228 10.36 -14.47 -1.03
CA VAL A 228 11.09 -14.85 0.20
C VAL A 228 10.25 -15.79 1.06
N VAL A 229 8.94 -15.59 1.13
CA VAL A 229 8.03 -16.44 1.92
C VAL A 229 7.90 -17.84 1.33
N MET A 230 7.89 -17.99 0.01
CA MET A 230 7.80 -19.30 -0.66
C MET A 230 9.10 -20.10 -0.54
N GLY A 231 10.26 -19.46 -0.59
CA GLY A 231 11.55 -20.11 -0.40
C GLY A 231 11.77 -20.68 1.00
N ALA A 232 11.30 -19.96 2.04
CA ALA A 232 11.38 -20.42 3.43
C ALA A 232 10.47 -21.64 3.72
N ALA A 233 9.32 -21.74 3.05
CA ALA A 233 8.42 -22.90 3.19
C ALA A 233 8.94 -24.16 2.49
N ALA A 234 9.66 -24.01 1.37
CA ALA A 234 10.25 -25.13 0.64
C ALA A 234 11.50 -25.71 1.35
N GLY A 235 12.26 -24.87 2.07
CA GLY A 235 13.43 -25.31 2.84
C GLY A 235 13.11 -26.11 4.10
N ALA A 236 11.91 -25.96 4.66
CA ALA A 236 11.49 -26.71 5.86
C ALA A 236 11.01 -28.15 5.57
N ALA A 237 10.75 -28.50 4.31
CA ALA A 237 10.24 -29.82 3.91
C ALA A 237 11.35 -30.85 3.61
N VAL A 238 12.62 -30.48 3.56
CA VAL A 238 13.73 -31.37 3.18
C VAL A 238 14.53 -31.91 4.38
N GLY A 239 14.15 -31.57 5.62
CA GLY A 239 14.90 -31.86 6.85
C GLY A 239 14.45 -33.07 7.68
N PHE A 240 13.49 -33.89 7.26
CA PHE A 240 13.06 -35.07 8.01
C PHE A 240 13.06 -36.32 7.14
N SER A 241 14.25 -36.82 6.81
CA SER A 241 14.45 -38.19 6.35
C SER A 241 15.86 -38.65 6.69
N ARG A 242 16.00 -39.13 7.92
CA ARG A 242 16.94 -40.19 8.32
C ARG A 242 16.60 -40.68 9.72
#